data_98d05dd069ce4d20b24e4d463cc78262
#
_entry.id   98d05dd069ce4d20b24e4d463cc78262
#
_cell.length_a   1.000
_cell.length_b   1.000
_cell.length_c   1.000
_cell.angle_alpha   90.00
_cell.angle_beta   90.00
_cell.angle_gamma   90.00
#
_symmetry.space_group_name_H-M   'P 1'
#
loop_
_entity.id
_entity.type
_entity.pdbx_description
1 polymer ?
#
loop_
_entity_poly.entity_id
_entity_poly.type
_entity_poly.pdbx_seq_one_letter_code
_entity_poly.pdbx_strand_id
1 'polypeptide(L)' 'MNKIVTIEGMMCEKCAKHAHDALSALGANVRVELNENKAYLTETTLTDEQIKLAIDQAGYTVTQIVNG' A
#
# COMPACT_ATOMS: atom_id res chain seq x y z
N MET A 1 5.46 -12.71 5.25
CA MET A 1 6.47 -12.08 4.37
C MET A 1 6.24 -10.57 4.34
N ASN A 2 7.31 -9.82 4.26
CA ASN A 2 7.20 -8.37 4.21
C ASN A 2 7.22 -7.90 2.76
N LYS A 3 6.46 -6.84 2.48
CA LYS A 3 6.43 -6.25 1.14
C LYS A 3 6.54 -4.74 1.23
N ILE A 4 7.19 -4.16 0.25
CA ILE A 4 7.30 -2.70 0.11
C ILE A 4 6.60 -2.32 -1.19
N VAL A 5 5.57 -1.50 -1.06
CA VAL A 5 4.72 -1.10 -2.18
C VAL A 5 4.97 0.37 -2.48
N THR A 6 5.40 0.67 -3.69
CA THR A 6 5.55 2.05 -4.13
C THR A 6 4.25 2.49 -4.77
N ILE A 7 3.69 3.59 -4.25
CA ILE A 7 2.36 4.08 -4.63
C ILE A 7 2.48 5.47 -5.22
N GLU A 8 1.92 5.66 -6.40
CA GLU A 8 1.87 6.95 -7.06
C GLU A 8 0.52 7.61 -6.82
N GLY A 9 0.52 8.92 -6.63
CA GLY A 9 -0.70 9.69 -6.46
C GLY A 9 -1.03 10.05 -5.02
N MET A 10 -0.26 9.57 -4.04
CA MET A 10 -0.44 9.98 -2.66
C MET A 10 0.20 11.35 -2.45
N MET A 11 -0.61 12.40 -2.36
CA MET A 11 -0.11 13.76 -2.30
C MET A 11 -0.31 14.43 -0.94
N CYS A 12 -1.01 13.78 -0.03
CA CYS A 12 -1.28 14.33 1.30
C CYS A 12 -1.56 13.21 2.30
N GLU A 13 -1.65 13.58 3.59
CA GLU A 13 -1.90 12.61 4.65
C GLU A 13 -3.22 11.88 4.49
N LYS A 14 -4.25 12.53 3.97
CA LYS A 14 -5.53 11.87 3.72
C LYS A 14 -5.39 10.77 2.68
N CYS A 15 -4.60 11.02 1.65
CA CYS A 15 -4.31 10.03 0.63
C CYS A 15 -3.57 8.84 1.22
N ALA A 16 -2.56 9.11 2.05
CA ALA A 16 -1.82 8.07 2.74
C ALA A 16 -2.73 7.23 3.62
N LYS A 17 -3.66 7.87 4.32
CA LYS A 17 -4.64 7.18 5.17
C LYS A 17 -5.57 6.30 4.34
N HIS A 18 -6.03 6.79 3.19
CA HIS A 18 -6.89 5.99 2.31
C HIS A 18 -6.17 4.72 1.84
N ALA A 19 -4.90 4.86 1.44
CA ALA A 19 -4.10 3.71 1.03
C ALA A 19 -3.91 2.73 2.19
N HIS A 20 -3.60 3.26 3.38
CA HIS A 20 -3.46 2.47 4.59
C HIS A 20 -4.74 1.68 4.88
N ASP A 21 -5.88 2.36 4.86
CA ASP A 21 -7.17 1.74 5.18
C ASP A 21 -7.53 0.67 4.16
N ALA A 22 -7.24 0.93 2.87
CA ALA A 22 -7.53 -0.04 1.82
C ALA A 22 -6.76 -1.36 2.03
N LEU A 23 -5.50 -1.27 2.43
CA LEU A 23 -4.68 -2.45 2.68
C LEU A 23 -4.99 -3.09 4.03
N SER A 24 -5.25 -2.28 5.06
CA SER A 24 -5.65 -2.78 6.39
C SER A 24 -6.95 -3.57 6.33
N ALA A 25 -7.86 -3.18 5.47
CA ALA A 25 -9.14 -3.88 5.31
C ALA A 25 -8.96 -5.31 4.84
N LEU A 26 -7.81 -5.62 4.22
CA LEU A 26 -7.46 -6.98 3.80
C LEU A 26 -6.73 -7.77 4.87
N GLY A 27 -6.57 -7.19 6.06
CA GLY A 27 -5.93 -7.86 7.19
C GLY A 27 -4.43 -7.67 7.27
N ALA A 28 -3.85 -6.80 6.46
CA ALA A 28 -2.42 -6.56 6.47
C ALA A 28 -2.00 -5.57 7.56
N ASN A 29 -0.81 -5.77 8.12
CA ASN A 29 -0.17 -4.77 8.96
C ASN A 29 0.54 -3.79 8.05
N VAL A 30 0.09 -2.55 8.02
CA VAL A 30 0.54 -1.56 7.04
C VAL A 30 1.10 -0.33 7.74
N ARG A 31 2.25 0.13 7.25
CA ARG A 31 2.80 1.43 7.61
C ARG A 31 3.03 2.22 6.32
N VAL A 32 2.42 3.40 6.22
CA VAL A 32 2.56 4.24 5.04
C VAL A 32 3.54 5.36 5.33
N GLU A 33 4.52 5.52 4.45
CA GLU A 33 5.50 6.61 4.50
C GLU A 33 5.23 7.56 3.34
N LEU A 34 4.54 8.66 3.63
CA LEU A 34 4.14 9.62 2.62
C LEU A 34 5.36 10.25 1.91
N ASN A 35 6.41 10.55 2.66
CA ASN A 35 7.61 11.16 2.10
C ASN A 35 8.31 10.27 1.08
N GLU A 36 8.10 8.97 1.17
CA GLU A 36 8.71 7.98 0.27
C GLU A 36 7.74 7.49 -0.79
N ASN A 37 6.45 7.83 -0.65
CA ASN A 37 5.37 7.30 -1.47
C ASN A 37 5.32 5.76 -1.42
N LYS A 38 5.55 5.21 -0.22
CA LYS A 38 5.61 3.77 -0.03
C LYS A 38 4.74 3.31 1.12
N ALA A 39 4.26 2.09 1.00
CA ALA A 39 3.58 1.39 2.07
C ALA A 39 4.39 0.13 2.42
N TYR A 40 4.65 -0.04 3.70
CA TYR A 40 5.40 -1.19 4.21
C TYR A 40 4.41 -2.17 4.83
N LEU A 41 4.31 -3.36 4.28
CA LEU A 41 3.45 -4.43 4.76
C LEU A 41 4.30 -5.46 5.50
N THR A 42 3.91 -5.77 6.73
CA THR A 42 4.64 -6.70 7.59
C THR A 42 3.83 -7.99 7.74
N GLU A 43 4.49 -9.13 7.56
CA GLU A 43 3.89 -10.46 7.74
C GLU A 43 2.58 -10.62 6.96
N THR A 44 2.58 -10.14 5.72
CA THR A 44 1.40 -10.22 4.87
C THR A 44 1.42 -11.48 4.02
N THR A 45 0.22 -12.03 3.78
CA THR A 45 0.01 -13.13 2.84
C THR A 45 -0.66 -12.63 1.56
N LEU A 46 -0.86 -11.33 1.43
CA LEU A 46 -1.50 -10.75 0.26
C LEU A 46 -0.62 -10.93 -0.98
N THR A 47 -1.27 -11.23 -2.10
CA THR A 47 -0.58 -11.29 -3.39
C THR A 47 -0.39 -9.89 -3.94
N ASP A 48 0.53 -9.74 -4.90
CA ASP A 48 0.76 -8.46 -5.57
C ASP A 48 -0.52 -7.96 -6.24
N GLU A 49 -1.31 -8.88 -6.82
CA GLU A 49 -2.56 -8.52 -7.47
C GLU A 49 -3.59 -7.98 -6.50
N GLN A 50 -3.69 -8.58 -5.30
CA GLN A 50 -4.60 -8.10 -4.26
C GLN A 50 -4.22 -6.69 -3.82
N ILE A 51 -2.92 -6.44 -3.64
CA ILE A 51 -2.41 -5.14 -3.24
C ILE A 51 -2.70 -4.10 -4.32
N LYS A 52 -2.40 -4.42 -5.57
CA LYS A 52 -2.65 -3.52 -6.70
C LYS A 52 -4.12 -3.17 -6.81
N LEU A 53 -5.00 -4.16 -6.68
CA LEU A 53 -6.43 -3.95 -6.80
C LEU A 53 -6.94 -3.04 -5.68
N ALA A 54 -6.50 -3.28 -4.45
CA ALA A 54 -6.93 -2.47 -3.31
C ALA A 54 -6.51 -1.01 -3.47
N ILE A 55 -5.28 -0.78 -3.89
CA ILE A 55 -4.76 0.57 -4.09
C ILE A 55 -5.44 1.25 -5.27
N ASP A 56 -5.67 0.51 -6.35
CA ASP A 56 -6.37 1.03 -7.53
C ASP A 56 -7.79 1.46 -7.17
N GLN A 57 -8.50 0.66 -6.39
CA GLN A 57 -9.85 0.99 -5.94
C GLN A 57 -9.87 2.21 -5.02
N ALA A 58 -8.78 2.47 -4.31
CA ALA A 58 -8.65 3.65 -3.47
C ALA A 58 -8.34 4.92 -4.28
N GLY A 59 -8.07 4.77 -5.58
CA GLY A 59 -7.82 5.90 -6.47
C GLY A 59 -6.34 6.21 -6.70
N TYR A 60 -5.45 5.28 -6.38
CA TYR A 60 -4.00 5.47 -6.56
C TYR A 60 -3.43 4.34 -7.42
N THR A 61 -2.16 4.47 -7.78
CA THR A 61 -1.50 3.52 -8.67
C THR A 61 -0.27 2.91 -8.00
N VAL A 62 -0.19 1.59 -8.02
CA VAL A 62 1.01 0.88 -7.57
C VAL A 62 2.00 0.84 -8.74
N THR A 63 3.21 1.34 -8.52
CA THR A 63 4.25 1.34 -9.54
C THR A 63 5.26 0.22 -9.35
N GLN A 64 5.44 -0.25 -8.12
CA GLN A 64 6.39 -1.31 -7.83
C GLN A 64 6.01 -2.01 -6.53
N ILE A 65 6.20 -3.32 -6.49
CA ILE A 65 6.08 -4.11 -5.27
C ILE A 65 7.34 -4.96 -5.15
N VAL A 66 8.05 -4.83 -4.04
CA VAL A 66 9.23 -5.64 -3.76
C VAL A 66 9.08 -6.34 -2.42
N ASN A 67 9.78 -7.45 -2.26
CA ASN A 67 9.84 -8.15 -1.00
C ASN A 67 10.83 -7.43 -0.08
N GLY A 68 10.40 -7.15 1.11
CA GLY A 68 11.23 -6.42 2.07
C GLY A 68 11.83 -7.27 3.16
#